data_74d6dd05e25028e4452dac516a856aa0
#
_entry.id   74d6dd05e25028e4452dac516a856aa0
#
_cell.length_a   1.000
_cell.length_b   1.000
_cell.length_c   1.000
_cell.angle_alpha   90.00
_cell.angle_beta   90.00
_cell.angle_gamma   90.00
#
_symmetry.space_group_name_H-M   'P 1'
#
loop_
_entity.id
_entity.type
_entity.pdbx_description
1 polymer ?
#
loop_
_entity_poly.entity_id
_entity_poly.type
_entity_poly.pdbx_seq_one_letter_code
_entity_poly.pdbx_strand_id
1 'polypeptide(L)'
;MVTSYSWSSMLAPVVRLLLLFFIVGPVVAGSIGILFPAFGWFPPLGGERLSFMPIKTMLSAPGMAHSVWLSLSTAMLATSLSYFSVMLFLAVIWERQVAQKLVKALSPLLSVPHVTIAVGLMFLLQPSGWFVRLISPALTGWERPPVFGGLPDENGFMLVFGLMAKEIPFLLLMALSALSQLPARQWISASRTLGYGSVTSWFLIVQPNLSHRLLLPVLIVLVFSVSVVDMAVVLAPTTPPPLALRIMSWFKDPDTSARFYASAAALLQVFVAGFAVILWKCGQLAGGMLLVYATRHGMRINLPPGLN
;
A
#
# COMPACT_ATOMS: atom_id res chain seq x y z
N MET A 1 1.96 54.93 -21.32
CA MET A 1 2.21 53.64 -20.61
C MET A 1 1.05 52.71 -20.86
N VAL A 2 1.15 51.86 -21.88
CA VAL A 2 0.12 50.84 -22.19
C VAL A 2 0.48 49.62 -21.37
N THR A 3 -0.27 49.36 -20.32
CA THR A 3 -0.19 48.11 -19.53
C THR A 3 -0.58 46.97 -20.44
N SER A 4 0.39 46.23 -20.93
CA SER A 4 0.17 44.96 -21.61
C SER A 4 -0.38 43.94 -20.56
N TYR A 5 -1.69 43.89 -20.43
CA TYR A 5 -2.38 42.81 -19.74
C TYR A 5 -2.02 41.53 -20.49
N SER A 6 -1.11 40.74 -19.92
CA SER A 6 -0.70 39.50 -20.58
C SER A 6 -1.86 38.54 -20.57
N TRP A 7 -2.26 38.06 -21.74
CA TRP A 7 -3.31 37.02 -21.93
C TRP A 7 -3.10 35.81 -20.99
N SER A 8 -1.86 35.55 -20.58
CA SER A 8 -1.50 34.52 -19.61
C SER A 8 -2.10 34.73 -18.22
N SER A 9 -2.27 35.98 -17.75
CA SER A 9 -2.84 36.26 -16.43
C SER A 9 -4.36 36.06 -16.38
N MET A 10 -5.05 36.23 -17.50
CA MET A 10 -6.50 35.98 -17.61
C MET A 10 -6.81 34.50 -17.87
N LEU A 11 -5.95 33.79 -18.60
CA LEU A 11 -6.16 32.37 -18.90
C LEU A 11 -5.78 31.44 -17.73
N ALA A 12 -4.81 31.84 -16.91
CA ALA A 12 -4.34 31.02 -15.78
C ALA A 12 -5.46 30.57 -14.82
N PRO A 13 -6.39 31.43 -14.36
CA PRO A 13 -7.48 30.98 -13.48
C PRO A 13 -8.46 30.04 -14.19
N VAL A 14 -8.75 30.29 -15.48
CA VAL A 14 -9.63 29.43 -16.27
C VAL A 14 -9.02 28.03 -16.44
N VAL A 15 -7.73 27.96 -16.78
CA VAL A 15 -7.01 26.69 -16.91
C VAL A 15 -6.99 25.95 -15.58
N ARG A 16 -6.76 26.65 -14.47
CA ARG A 16 -6.79 26.02 -13.12
C ARG A 16 -8.16 25.47 -12.78
N LEU A 17 -9.23 26.20 -13.05
CA LEU A 17 -10.60 25.74 -12.81
C LEU A 17 -10.96 24.54 -13.68
N LEU A 18 -10.59 24.55 -14.97
CA LEU A 18 -10.79 23.42 -15.87
C LEU A 18 -10.02 22.18 -15.38
N LEU A 19 -8.76 22.33 -14.98
CA LEU A 19 -7.97 21.22 -14.43
C LEU A 19 -8.60 20.67 -13.15
N LEU A 20 -9.03 21.54 -12.24
CA LEU A 20 -9.74 21.11 -11.02
C LEU A 20 -11.04 20.39 -11.37
N PHE A 21 -11.83 20.91 -12.30
CA PHE A 21 -13.07 20.28 -12.75
C PHE A 21 -12.84 18.90 -13.35
N PHE A 22 -11.85 18.74 -14.22
CA PHE A 22 -11.54 17.44 -14.84
C PHE A 22 -10.92 16.43 -13.87
N ILE A 23 -10.21 16.89 -12.85
CA ILE A 23 -9.60 15.99 -11.83
C ILE A 23 -10.61 15.66 -10.73
N VAL A 24 -11.27 16.66 -10.17
CA VAL A 24 -12.15 16.50 -9.00
C VAL A 24 -13.57 16.09 -9.40
N GLY A 25 -14.08 16.63 -10.53
CA GLY A 25 -15.44 16.38 -10.99
C GLY A 25 -15.82 14.90 -11.11
N PRO A 26 -15.05 14.06 -11.81
CA PRO A 26 -15.35 12.63 -11.92
C PRO A 26 -15.32 11.91 -10.57
N VAL A 27 -14.41 12.31 -9.67
CA VAL A 27 -14.31 11.72 -8.33
C VAL A 27 -15.54 12.06 -7.50
N VAL A 28 -15.97 13.33 -7.51
CA VAL A 28 -17.18 13.77 -6.79
C VAL A 28 -18.42 13.10 -7.38
N ALA A 29 -18.56 13.10 -8.71
CA ALA A 29 -19.68 12.44 -9.38
C ALA A 29 -19.75 10.94 -9.07
N GLY A 30 -18.62 10.23 -9.11
CA GLY A 30 -18.53 8.83 -8.74
C GLY A 30 -18.87 8.60 -7.26
N SER A 31 -18.41 9.47 -6.37
CA SER A 31 -18.71 9.39 -4.94
C SER A 31 -20.21 9.59 -4.67
N ILE A 32 -20.83 10.55 -5.31
CA ILE A 32 -22.29 10.78 -5.25
C ILE A 32 -23.05 9.57 -5.82
N GLY A 33 -22.58 9.03 -6.96
CA GLY A 33 -23.13 7.84 -7.60
C GLY A 33 -23.07 6.57 -6.77
N ILE A 34 -22.21 6.52 -5.75
CA ILE A 34 -22.12 5.42 -4.77
C ILE A 34 -22.92 5.75 -3.51
N LEU A 35 -22.89 7.01 -3.07
CA LEU A 35 -23.48 7.42 -1.79
C LEU A 35 -24.99 7.18 -1.73
N PHE A 36 -25.72 7.65 -2.75
CA PHE A 36 -27.18 7.55 -2.76
C PHE A 36 -27.68 6.10 -2.87
N PRO A 37 -27.18 5.25 -3.81
CA PRO A 37 -27.56 3.85 -3.85
C PRO A 37 -27.22 3.08 -2.58
N ALA A 38 -26.13 3.42 -1.88
CA ALA A 38 -25.79 2.80 -0.58
C ALA A 38 -26.88 2.99 0.46
N PHE A 39 -27.65 4.07 0.36
CA PHE A 39 -28.82 4.35 1.19
C PHE A 39 -30.15 4.03 0.50
N GLY A 40 -30.12 3.19 -0.54
CA GLY A 40 -31.35 2.71 -1.19
C GLY A 40 -31.99 3.66 -2.21
N TRP A 41 -31.45 4.88 -2.39
CA TRP A 41 -32.02 5.85 -3.32
C TRP A 41 -31.30 5.78 -4.68
N PHE A 42 -31.94 5.13 -5.64
CA PHE A 42 -31.48 5.10 -7.03
C PHE A 42 -32.69 4.85 -7.97
N PRO A 43 -33.45 5.91 -8.34
CA PRO A 43 -34.67 5.79 -9.13
C PRO A 43 -34.55 4.94 -10.41
N PRO A 44 -33.43 5.00 -11.18
CA PRO A 44 -33.31 4.18 -12.39
C PRO A 44 -33.40 2.68 -12.14
N LEU A 45 -33.16 2.20 -10.90
CA LEU A 45 -33.27 0.81 -10.49
C LEU A 45 -34.43 0.57 -9.50
N GLY A 46 -35.41 1.47 -9.43
CA GLY A 46 -36.57 1.34 -8.57
C GLY A 46 -36.36 1.71 -7.09
N GLY A 47 -35.18 2.25 -6.75
CA GLY A 47 -34.89 2.75 -5.39
C GLY A 47 -35.41 4.18 -5.21
N GLU A 48 -36.66 4.35 -4.77
CA GLU A 48 -37.31 5.64 -4.63
C GLU A 48 -37.25 6.24 -3.23
N ARG A 49 -36.85 5.45 -2.23
CA ARG A 49 -36.83 5.85 -0.82
C ARG A 49 -35.48 5.60 -0.18
N LEU A 50 -35.06 6.53 0.68
CA LEU A 50 -33.86 6.32 1.51
C LEU A 50 -34.15 5.21 2.54
N SER A 51 -33.24 4.24 2.61
CA SER A 51 -33.34 3.08 3.48
C SER A 51 -31.94 2.59 3.88
N PHE A 52 -31.82 2.09 5.09
CA PHE A 52 -30.60 1.39 5.54
C PHE A 52 -30.56 -0.09 5.12
N MET A 53 -31.55 -0.55 4.35
CA MET A 53 -31.64 -1.96 3.92
C MET A 53 -30.40 -2.42 3.14
N PRO A 54 -29.84 -1.66 2.18
CA PRO A 54 -28.63 -2.07 1.48
C PRO A 54 -27.43 -2.30 2.42
N ILE A 55 -27.27 -1.42 3.42
CA ILE A 55 -26.19 -1.55 4.41
C ILE A 55 -26.42 -2.81 5.27
N LYS A 56 -27.66 -3.04 5.72
CA LYS A 56 -28.01 -4.23 6.49
C LYS A 56 -27.76 -5.52 5.68
N THR A 57 -28.22 -5.58 4.44
CA THR A 57 -28.02 -6.70 3.53
C THR A 57 -26.55 -6.97 3.29
N MET A 58 -25.77 -5.91 3.05
CA MET A 58 -24.32 -6.00 2.88
C MET A 58 -23.63 -6.55 4.12
N LEU A 59 -23.96 -6.03 5.30
CA LEU A 59 -23.33 -6.49 6.57
C LEU A 59 -23.72 -7.94 6.93
N SER A 60 -24.92 -8.38 6.58
CA SER A 60 -25.37 -9.76 6.80
C SER A 60 -24.88 -10.74 5.73
N ALA A 61 -24.20 -10.28 4.68
CA ALA A 61 -23.68 -11.15 3.63
C ALA A 61 -22.63 -12.12 4.16
N PRO A 62 -22.71 -13.42 3.81
CA PRO A 62 -21.78 -14.44 4.31
C PRO A 62 -20.32 -14.06 4.03
N GLY A 63 -19.45 -14.17 5.04
CA GLY A 63 -18.03 -13.88 4.93
C GLY A 63 -17.66 -12.39 4.82
N MET A 64 -18.58 -11.43 5.06
CA MET A 64 -18.29 -9.99 4.95
C MET A 64 -17.21 -9.55 5.92
N ALA A 65 -17.30 -9.94 7.18
CA ALA A 65 -16.29 -9.60 8.18
C ALA A 65 -14.90 -10.12 7.79
N HIS A 66 -14.83 -11.32 7.22
CA HIS A 66 -13.57 -11.90 6.74
C HIS A 66 -13.03 -11.14 5.51
N SER A 67 -13.88 -10.71 4.58
CA SER A 67 -13.48 -9.88 3.44
C SER A 67 -12.87 -8.54 3.90
N VAL A 68 -13.46 -7.91 4.91
CA VAL A 68 -12.92 -6.68 5.53
C VAL A 68 -11.58 -6.95 6.22
N TRP A 69 -11.51 -8.00 7.03
CA TRP A 69 -10.29 -8.40 7.71
C TRP A 69 -9.16 -8.71 6.73
N LEU A 70 -9.44 -9.45 5.67
CA LEU A 70 -8.47 -9.81 4.65
C LEU A 70 -7.93 -8.57 3.93
N SER A 71 -8.79 -7.62 3.52
CA SER A 71 -8.35 -6.36 2.92
C SER A 71 -7.47 -5.53 3.84
N LEU A 72 -7.85 -5.44 5.12
CA LEU A 72 -7.10 -4.66 6.11
C LEU A 72 -5.76 -5.32 6.45
N SER A 73 -5.79 -6.63 6.75
CA SER A 73 -4.60 -7.37 7.19
C SER A 73 -3.56 -7.49 6.09
N THR A 74 -3.95 -7.82 4.86
CA THR A 74 -3.03 -7.93 3.72
C THR A 74 -2.38 -6.59 3.39
N ALA A 75 -3.15 -5.50 3.36
CA ALA A 75 -2.63 -4.17 3.10
C ALA A 75 -1.68 -3.69 4.21
N MET A 76 -2.09 -3.83 5.48
CA MET A 76 -1.24 -3.44 6.63
C MET A 76 0.05 -4.26 6.67
N LEU A 77 -0.03 -5.56 6.41
CA LEU A 77 1.13 -6.44 6.42
C LEU A 77 2.07 -6.12 5.25
N ALA A 78 1.55 -6.00 4.02
CA ALA A 78 2.34 -5.66 2.84
C ALA A 78 3.07 -4.33 3.02
N THR A 79 2.33 -3.26 3.37
CA THR A 79 2.91 -1.92 3.54
C THR A 79 3.91 -1.88 4.70
N SER A 80 3.63 -2.56 5.83
CA SER A 80 4.57 -2.62 6.96
C SER A 80 5.85 -3.35 6.57
N LEU A 81 5.75 -4.53 5.98
CA LEU A 81 6.92 -5.31 5.55
C LEU A 81 7.72 -4.57 4.48
N SER A 82 7.05 -3.92 3.52
CA SER A 82 7.70 -3.11 2.49
C SER A 82 8.46 -1.94 3.11
N TYR A 83 7.82 -1.20 4.02
CA TYR A 83 8.44 -0.07 4.72
C TYR A 83 9.66 -0.51 5.55
N PHE A 84 9.52 -1.54 6.38
CA PHE A 84 10.63 -2.03 7.21
C PHE A 84 11.77 -2.61 6.37
N SER A 85 11.46 -3.33 5.27
CA SER A 85 12.47 -3.83 4.33
C SER A 85 13.28 -2.69 3.73
N VAL A 86 12.62 -1.62 3.29
CA VAL A 86 13.29 -0.43 2.74
C VAL A 86 14.15 0.27 3.81
N MET A 87 13.63 0.44 5.03
CA MET A 87 14.39 1.07 6.11
C MET A 87 15.62 0.27 6.50
N LEU A 88 15.49 -1.06 6.61
CA LEU A 88 16.60 -1.96 6.92
C LEU A 88 17.64 -1.97 5.81
N PHE A 89 17.20 -2.06 4.56
CA PHE A 89 18.07 -2.02 3.40
C PHE A 89 18.88 -0.72 3.35
N LEU A 90 18.24 0.42 3.53
CA LEU A 90 18.91 1.71 3.56
C LEU A 90 19.87 1.84 4.75
N ALA A 91 19.53 1.32 5.92
CA ALA A 91 20.42 1.34 7.08
C ALA A 91 21.78 0.68 6.81
N VAL A 92 21.81 -0.34 5.94
CA VAL A 92 23.02 -1.11 5.60
C VAL A 92 23.79 -0.53 4.43
N ILE A 93 23.10 0.03 3.42
CA ILE A 93 23.75 0.37 2.15
C ILE A 93 23.85 1.86 1.82
N TRP A 94 23.20 2.74 2.59
CA TRP A 94 23.07 4.16 2.24
C TRP A 94 24.42 4.89 2.12
N GLU A 95 25.46 4.49 2.87
CA GLU A 95 26.82 5.06 2.77
C GLU A 95 27.55 4.64 1.48
N ARG A 96 27.13 3.52 0.88
CA ARG A 96 27.74 3.01 -0.35
C ARG A 96 27.19 3.79 -1.53
N GLN A 97 28.05 4.19 -2.47
CA GLN A 97 27.64 4.96 -3.67
C GLN A 97 26.80 4.12 -4.65
N VAL A 98 25.85 3.34 -4.12
CA VAL A 98 25.01 2.43 -4.88
C VAL A 98 23.65 3.04 -5.22
N ALA A 99 23.26 4.13 -4.53
CA ALA A 99 21.93 4.74 -4.64
C ALA A 99 21.55 5.10 -6.09
N GLN A 100 22.45 5.72 -6.86
CA GLN A 100 22.17 6.08 -8.25
C GLN A 100 22.03 4.85 -9.18
N LYS A 101 22.82 3.80 -8.94
CA LYS A 101 22.70 2.55 -9.69
C LYS A 101 21.38 1.86 -9.39
N LEU A 102 20.95 1.87 -8.12
CA LEU A 102 19.66 1.33 -7.70
C LEU A 102 18.48 2.07 -8.32
N VAL A 103 18.49 3.41 -8.32
CA VAL A 103 17.43 4.20 -8.98
C VAL A 103 17.28 3.79 -10.45
N LYS A 104 18.40 3.69 -11.18
CA LYS A 104 18.37 3.25 -12.60
C LYS A 104 17.86 1.82 -12.78
N ALA A 105 18.20 0.91 -11.86
CA ALA A 105 17.76 -0.48 -11.93
C ALA A 105 16.28 -0.68 -11.54
N LEU A 106 15.77 0.13 -10.60
CA LEU A 106 14.41 0.01 -10.08
C LEU A 106 13.36 0.77 -10.90
N SER A 107 13.77 1.83 -11.61
CA SER A 107 12.84 2.64 -12.41
C SER A 107 12.03 1.81 -13.42
N PRO A 108 12.61 0.86 -14.17
CA PRO A 108 11.84 0.01 -15.09
C PRO A 108 10.82 -0.88 -14.38
N LEU A 109 11.10 -1.34 -13.15
CA LEU A 109 10.16 -2.17 -12.38
C LEU A 109 8.86 -1.43 -12.06
N LEU A 110 8.91 -0.10 -11.92
CA LEU A 110 7.69 0.69 -11.67
C LEU A 110 6.78 0.76 -12.89
N SER A 111 7.32 0.67 -14.11
CA SER A 111 6.55 0.71 -15.36
C SER A 111 5.82 -0.61 -15.66
N VAL A 112 6.24 -1.73 -15.04
CA VAL A 112 5.56 -3.03 -15.23
C VAL A 112 4.15 -2.97 -14.62
N PRO A 113 3.08 -3.36 -15.34
CA PRO A 113 1.73 -3.40 -14.79
C PRO A 113 1.62 -4.35 -13.58
N HIS A 114 0.79 -4.00 -12.61
CA HIS A 114 0.60 -4.81 -11.39
C HIS A 114 0.15 -6.24 -11.70
N VAL A 115 -0.81 -6.39 -12.64
CA VAL A 115 -1.31 -7.71 -13.08
C VAL A 115 -0.18 -8.57 -13.66
N THR A 116 0.74 -8.00 -14.41
CA THR A 116 1.86 -8.74 -14.99
C THR A 116 2.76 -9.33 -13.91
N ILE A 117 3.03 -8.56 -12.85
CA ILE A 117 3.79 -9.05 -11.68
C ILE A 117 3.00 -10.15 -10.96
N ALA A 118 1.70 -9.96 -10.77
CA ALA A 118 0.85 -10.95 -10.13
C ALA A 118 0.84 -12.29 -10.88
N VAL A 119 0.64 -12.26 -12.19
CA VAL A 119 0.69 -13.45 -13.04
C VAL A 119 2.08 -14.10 -13.02
N GLY A 120 3.14 -13.29 -13.11
CA GLY A 120 4.52 -13.79 -13.02
C GLY A 120 4.80 -14.48 -11.69
N LEU A 121 4.40 -13.90 -10.57
CA LEU A 121 4.54 -14.50 -9.24
C LEU A 121 3.72 -15.78 -9.10
N MET A 122 2.50 -15.80 -9.64
CA MET A 122 1.69 -17.00 -9.65
C MET A 122 2.41 -18.14 -10.37
N PHE A 123 2.95 -17.90 -11.58
CA PHE A 123 3.70 -18.93 -12.32
C PHE A 123 5.00 -19.35 -11.65
N LEU A 124 5.64 -18.47 -10.87
CA LEU A 124 6.88 -18.80 -10.16
C LEU A 124 6.64 -19.60 -8.89
N LEU A 125 5.62 -19.22 -8.11
CA LEU A 125 5.45 -19.67 -6.72
C LEU A 125 4.37 -20.75 -6.54
N GLN A 126 3.59 -21.08 -7.60
CA GLN A 126 2.71 -22.23 -7.54
C GLN A 126 3.48 -23.52 -7.24
N PRO A 127 2.85 -24.54 -6.62
CA PRO A 127 3.47 -25.85 -6.38
C PRO A 127 4.04 -26.49 -7.64
N SER A 128 3.37 -26.26 -8.79
CA SER A 128 3.85 -26.65 -10.12
C SER A 128 4.71 -25.58 -10.79
N GLY A 129 5.02 -24.49 -10.10
CA GLY A 129 5.73 -23.34 -10.61
C GLY A 129 7.20 -23.61 -10.91
N TRP A 130 7.78 -22.76 -11.74
CA TRP A 130 9.17 -22.93 -12.22
C TRP A 130 10.18 -22.97 -11.08
N PHE A 131 10.05 -22.08 -10.08
CA PHE A 131 10.97 -22.01 -8.94
C PHE A 131 10.91 -23.30 -8.10
N VAL A 132 9.71 -23.77 -7.77
CA VAL A 132 9.53 -24.97 -6.96
C VAL A 132 10.06 -26.23 -7.69
N ARG A 133 9.86 -26.29 -9.01
CA ARG A 133 10.44 -27.37 -9.85
C ARG A 133 11.94 -27.40 -9.89
N LEU A 134 12.61 -26.21 -9.89
CA LEU A 134 14.07 -26.13 -9.88
C LEU A 134 14.69 -26.67 -8.59
N ILE A 135 14.04 -26.46 -7.46
CA ILE A 135 14.57 -26.86 -6.15
C ILE A 135 14.10 -28.26 -5.73
N SER A 136 13.09 -28.82 -6.42
CA SER A 136 12.53 -30.15 -6.13
C SER A 136 12.96 -31.16 -7.21
N PRO A 137 13.26 -32.43 -6.83
CA PRO A 137 13.34 -32.94 -5.46
C PRO A 137 14.68 -32.70 -4.79
N ALA A 138 15.70 -32.23 -5.52
CA ALA A 138 17.11 -32.24 -5.10
C ALA A 138 17.38 -31.53 -3.74
N LEU A 139 16.75 -30.35 -3.49
CA LEU A 139 16.93 -29.58 -2.27
C LEU A 139 15.78 -29.80 -1.26
N THR A 140 14.60 -30.15 -1.74
CA THR A 140 13.41 -30.24 -0.88
C THR A 140 13.02 -31.67 -0.54
N GLY A 141 13.53 -32.66 -1.29
CA GLY A 141 13.11 -34.06 -1.18
C GLY A 141 11.69 -34.32 -1.67
N TRP A 142 11.00 -33.34 -2.25
CA TRP A 142 9.62 -33.50 -2.68
C TRP A 142 9.55 -34.02 -4.13
N GLU A 143 9.07 -35.24 -4.31
CA GLU A 143 8.71 -35.74 -5.63
C GLU A 143 7.48 -35.04 -6.18
N ARG A 144 6.54 -34.69 -5.30
CA ARG A 144 5.38 -33.84 -5.56
C ARG A 144 5.37 -32.71 -4.56
N PRO A 145 5.68 -31.48 -4.98
CA PRO A 145 5.65 -30.34 -4.08
C PRO A 145 4.29 -30.22 -3.40
N PRO A 146 4.24 -30.06 -2.08
CA PRO A 146 2.98 -29.86 -1.38
C PRO A 146 2.32 -28.57 -1.85
N VAL A 147 0.99 -28.56 -1.84
CA VAL A 147 0.24 -27.33 -2.03
C VAL A 147 0.46 -26.47 -0.79
N PHE A 148 1.47 -25.60 -0.82
CA PHE A 148 1.66 -24.61 0.24
C PHE A 148 0.44 -23.69 0.23
N GLY A 149 -0.47 -23.95 1.19
CA GLY A 149 -1.63 -23.10 1.40
C GLY A 149 -2.55 -22.92 0.21
N GLY A 150 -2.65 -23.87 -0.73
CA GLY A 150 -3.47 -23.71 -1.94
C GLY A 150 -3.40 -22.29 -2.54
N LEU A 151 -3.01 -22.13 -3.78
CA LEU A 151 -3.13 -20.81 -4.41
C LEU A 151 -4.52 -20.65 -5.03
N PRO A 152 -5.20 -19.54 -4.70
CA PRO A 152 -4.90 -18.48 -3.74
C PRO A 152 -5.05 -18.93 -2.27
N ASP A 153 -4.06 -18.61 -1.42
CA ASP A 153 -4.05 -18.97 -0.01
C ASP A 153 -5.14 -18.24 0.79
N GLU A 154 -5.78 -18.90 1.75
CA GLU A 154 -6.91 -18.35 2.53
C GLU A 154 -6.56 -17.05 3.30
N ASN A 155 -5.30 -16.88 3.67
CA ASN A 155 -4.82 -15.72 4.42
C ASN A 155 -4.32 -14.56 3.53
N GLY A 156 -4.24 -14.73 2.21
CA GLY A 156 -3.80 -13.71 1.28
C GLY A 156 -2.30 -13.40 1.29
N PHE A 157 -1.44 -14.32 1.77
CA PHE A 157 0.01 -14.10 1.78
C PHE A 157 0.58 -13.90 0.38
N MET A 158 0.04 -14.58 -0.64
CA MET A 158 0.47 -14.36 -2.02
C MET A 158 0.16 -12.95 -2.50
N LEU A 159 -1.00 -12.40 -2.11
CA LEU A 159 -1.31 -11.00 -2.37
C LEU A 159 -0.34 -10.08 -1.65
N VAL A 160 0.03 -10.37 -0.40
CA VAL A 160 1.04 -9.60 0.35
C VAL A 160 2.37 -9.59 -0.41
N PHE A 161 2.87 -10.73 -0.86
CA PHE A 161 4.12 -10.80 -1.63
C PHE A 161 4.03 -10.03 -2.96
N GLY A 162 2.88 -10.14 -3.65
CA GLY A 162 2.62 -9.39 -4.87
C GLY A 162 2.68 -7.88 -4.65
N LEU A 163 2.02 -7.39 -3.61
CA LEU A 163 2.04 -5.99 -3.22
C LEU A 163 3.46 -5.53 -2.86
N MET A 164 4.18 -6.28 -2.02
CA MET A 164 5.56 -5.98 -1.65
C MET A 164 6.48 -5.83 -2.87
N ALA A 165 6.30 -6.66 -3.89
CA ALA A 165 7.10 -6.60 -5.12
C ALA A 165 7.00 -5.23 -5.84
N LYS A 166 5.89 -4.52 -5.67
CA LYS A 166 5.69 -3.16 -6.21
C LYS A 166 5.97 -2.07 -5.19
N GLU A 167 5.58 -2.28 -3.95
CA GLU A 167 5.73 -1.29 -2.88
C GLU A 167 7.19 -1.03 -2.52
N ILE A 168 8.02 -2.09 -2.42
CA ILE A 168 9.43 -1.96 -2.06
C ILE A 168 10.19 -1.06 -3.06
N PRO A 169 10.16 -1.30 -4.38
CA PRO A 169 10.81 -0.40 -5.35
C PRO A 169 10.29 1.04 -5.27
N PHE A 170 8.99 1.23 -5.13
CA PHE A 170 8.38 2.56 -5.03
C PHE A 170 8.83 3.29 -3.76
N LEU A 171 8.68 2.66 -2.59
CA LEU A 171 9.08 3.26 -1.32
C LEU A 171 10.60 3.50 -1.26
N LEU A 172 11.40 2.63 -1.85
CA LEU A 172 12.85 2.81 -1.91
C LEU A 172 13.23 4.03 -2.75
N LEU A 173 12.60 4.24 -3.91
CA LEU A 173 12.84 5.44 -4.72
C LEU A 173 12.39 6.72 -4.00
N MET A 174 11.22 6.69 -3.34
CA MET A 174 10.75 7.81 -2.53
C MET A 174 11.69 8.09 -1.35
N ALA A 175 12.19 7.04 -0.69
CA ALA A 175 13.11 7.16 0.42
C ALA A 175 14.47 7.73 -0.01
N LEU A 176 15.03 7.28 -1.13
CA LEU A 176 16.27 7.81 -1.67
C LEU A 176 16.14 9.28 -2.07
N SER A 177 15.00 9.65 -2.69
CA SER A 177 14.70 11.05 -3.02
C SER A 177 14.59 11.92 -1.76
N ALA A 178 13.87 11.47 -0.74
CA ALA A 178 13.74 12.19 0.52
C ALA A 178 15.07 12.28 1.29
N LEU A 179 15.87 11.21 1.28
CA LEU A 179 17.17 11.12 1.93
C LEU A 179 18.18 12.09 1.32
N SER A 180 18.13 12.33 0.01
CA SER A 180 19.01 13.29 -0.68
C SER A 180 18.83 14.73 -0.17
N GLN A 181 17.70 15.05 0.46
CA GLN A 181 17.39 16.36 1.05
C GLN A 181 17.72 16.47 2.54
N LEU A 182 18.25 15.39 3.14
CA LEU A 182 18.61 15.34 4.55
C LEU A 182 20.14 15.36 4.72
N PRO A 183 20.69 16.06 5.72
CA PRO A 183 22.12 16.03 6.03
C PRO A 183 22.51 14.77 6.80
N ALA A 184 22.05 13.59 6.34
CA ALA A 184 22.15 12.31 7.02
C ALA A 184 23.62 11.92 7.34
N ARG A 185 24.55 12.23 6.42
CA ARG A 185 25.99 11.97 6.64
C ARG A 185 26.53 12.75 7.83
N GLN A 186 26.16 14.03 7.95
CA GLN A 186 26.60 14.87 9.05
C GLN A 186 26.05 14.39 10.39
N TRP A 187 24.78 13.98 10.41
CA TRP A 187 24.14 13.44 11.61
C TRP A 187 24.79 12.15 12.09
N ILE A 188 25.11 11.23 11.18
CA ILE A 188 25.78 9.96 11.54
C ILE A 188 27.21 10.21 11.97
N SER A 189 27.96 11.13 11.30
CA SER A 189 29.30 11.47 11.74
C SER A 189 29.31 12.05 13.15
N ALA A 190 28.39 12.96 13.46
CA ALA A 190 28.25 13.52 14.80
C ALA A 190 27.87 12.47 15.85
N SER A 191 27.03 11.51 15.53
CA SER A 191 26.64 10.46 16.47
C SER A 191 27.76 9.44 16.71
N ARG A 192 28.62 9.19 15.72
CA ARG A 192 29.82 8.35 15.87
C ARG A 192 30.82 8.95 16.88
N THR A 193 30.96 10.28 16.94
CA THR A 193 31.80 10.91 17.97
C THR A 193 31.25 10.70 19.39
N LEU A 194 29.97 10.41 19.53
CA LEU A 194 29.31 10.05 20.79
C LEU A 194 29.35 8.53 21.07
N GLY A 195 30.04 7.76 20.23
CA GLY A 195 30.23 6.30 20.41
C GLY A 195 29.06 5.43 19.90
N TYR A 196 28.15 5.99 19.07
CA TYR A 196 27.09 5.20 18.45
C TYR A 196 27.59 4.54 17.15
N GLY A 197 27.20 3.29 16.89
CA GLY A 197 27.43 2.63 15.61
C GLY A 197 26.55 3.22 14.48
N SER A 198 26.94 3.01 13.23
CA SER A 198 26.25 3.59 12.05
C SER A 198 24.79 3.19 11.96
N VAL A 199 24.47 1.89 12.17
CA VAL A 199 23.09 1.36 12.09
C VAL A 199 22.25 1.89 13.26
N THR A 200 22.81 1.97 14.47
CA THR A 200 22.12 2.58 15.61
C THR A 200 21.81 4.05 15.33
N SER A 201 22.79 4.80 14.82
CA SER A 201 22.62 6.21 14.44
C SER A 201 21.57 6.39 13.36
N TRP A 202 21.51 5.46 12.41
CA TRP A 202 20.47 5.46 11.38
C TRP A 202 19.08 5.39 12.00
N PHE A 203 18.80 4.38 12.83
CA PHE A 203 17.48 4.17 13.42
C PHE A 203 17.11 5.25 14.45
N LEU A 204 18.08 5.80 15.18
CA LEU A 204 17.80 6.83 16.19
C LEU A 204 17.63 8.24 15.59
N ILE A 205 18.31 8.55 14.49
CA ILE A 205 18.38 9.95 13.98
C ILE A 205 17.82 10.07 12.56
N VAL A 206 18.28 9.24 11.62
CA VAL A 206 17.93 9.40 10.21
C VAL A 206 16.52 8.89 9.94
N GLN A 207 16.20 7.68 10.39
CA GLN A 207 14.93 7.03 10.14
C GLN A 207 13.72 7.84 10.64
N PRO A 208 13.71 8.45 11.85
CA PRO A 208 12.57 9.25 12.28
C PRO A 208 12.32 10.47 11.39
N ASN A 209 13.38 11.17 10.98
CA ASN A 209 13.28 12.32 10.08
C ASN A 209 12.85 11.91 8.67
N LEU A 210 13.32 10.77 8.19
CA LEU A 210 12.94 10.20 6.90
C LEU A 210 11.48 9.73 6.91
N SER A 211 11.02 9.11 8.01
CA SER A 211 9.65 8.62 8.15
C SER A 211 8.60 9.73 8.04
N HIS A 212 8.88 10.93 8.55
CA HIS A 212 8.00 12.09 8.37
C HIS A 212 7.84 12.48 6.90
N ARG A 213 8.92 12.42 6.12
CA ARG A 213 8.89 12.74 4.67
C ARG A 213 8.23 11.64 3.85
N LEU A 214 8.32 10.40 4.29
CA LEU A 214 7.72 9.23 3.66
C LEU A 214 6.25 9.01 4.03
N LEU A 215 5.71 9.80 4.94
CA LEU A 215 4.34 9.61 5.40
C LEU A 215 3.34 9.56 4.26
N LEU A 216 3.36 10.57 3.37
CA LEU A 216 2.43 10.62 2.25
C LEU A 216 2.62 9.45 1.25
N PRO A 217 3.83 9.14 0.77
CA PRO A 217 4.07 7.94 -0.03
C PRO A 217 3.55 6.65 0.61
N VAL A 218 3.79 6.45 1.90
CA VAL A 218 3.34 5.26 2.62
C VAL A 218 1.81 5.21 2.72
N LEU A 219 1.16 6.32 3.01
CA LEU A 219 -0.31 6.38 3.06
C LEU A 219 -0.95 6.12 1.69
N ILE A 220 -0.33 6.61 0.60
CA ILE A 220 -0.78 6.32 -0.76
C ILE A 220 -0.71 4.82 -1.04
N VAL A 221 0.42 4.19 -0.73
CA VAL A 221 0.62 2.75 -0.89
C VAL A 221 -0.40 1.97 -0.05
N LEU A 222 -0.57 2.33 1.21
CA LEU A 222 -1.51 1.66 2.13
C LEU A 222 -2.95 1.72 1.61
N VAL A 223 -3.43 2.90 1.23
CA VAL A 223 -4.80 3.08 0.71
C VAL A 223 -4.98 2.33 -0.61
N PHE A 224 -3.96 2.34 -1.48
CA PHE A 224 -3.96 1.55 -2.70
C PHE A 224 -4.09 0.05 -2.38
N SER A 225 -3.28 -0.46 -1.45
CA SER A 225 -3.25 -1.89 -1.11
C SER A 225 -4.54 -2.38 -0.45
N VAL A 226 -5.20 -1.54 0.37
CA VAL A 226 -6.53 -1.84 0.92
C VAL A 226 -7.57 -2.02 -0.19
N SER A 227 -7.46 -1.27 -1.29
CA SER A 227 -8.46 -1.21 -2.37
C SER A 227 -8.01 -1.88 -3.68
N VAL A 228 -6.91 -2.63 -3.65
CA VAL A 228 -6.35 -3.27 -4.84
C VAL A 228 -7.30 -4.34 -5.40
N VAL A 229 -7.53 -4.28 -6.71
CA VAL A 229 -8.37 -5.24 -7.44
C VAL A 229 -7.54 -6.06 -8.43
N ASP A 230 -6.69 -5.41 -9.20
CA ASP A 230 -5.95 -5.99 -10.31
C ASP A 230 -5.01 -7.13 -9.89
N MET A 231 -4.24 -6.97 -8.81
CA MET A 231 -3.45 -8.05 -8.26
C MET A 231 -4.29 -9.07 -7.48
N ALA A 232 -5.33 -8.59 -6.80
CA ALA A 232 -6.17 -9.43 -5.98
C ALA A 232 -6.95 -10.47 -6.81
N VAL A 233 -7.38 -10.12 -8.03
CA VAL A 233 -8.02 -11.08 -8.96
C VAL A 233 -7.16 -12.30 -9.21
N VAL A 234 -5.84 -12.16 -9.21
CA VAL A 234 -4.88 -13.23 -9.53
C VAL A 234 -4.36 -13.93 -8.27
N LEU A 235 -4.07 -13.16 -7.20
CA LEU A 235 -3.32 -13.66 -6.05
C LEU A 235 -4.15 -13.82 -4.77
N ALA A 236 -5.33 -13.19 -4.69
CA ALA A 236 -6.13 -13.24 -3.47
C ALA A 236 -7.03 -14.48 -3.41
N PRO A 237 -7.44 -14.91 -2.19
CA PRO A 237 -8.45 -15.96 -2.04
C PRO A 237 -9.79 -15.54 -2.67
N THR A 238 -10.53 -16.54 -3.16
CA THR A 238 -11.82 -16.32 -3.82
C THR A 238 -13.01 -16.50 -2.89
N THR A 239 -12.85 -17.17 -1.76
CA THR A 239 -13.95 -17.56 -0.87
C THR A 239 -13.56 -17.47 0.60
N PRO A 240 -13.88 -16.36 1.27
CA PRO A 240 -14.37 -15.10 0.73
C PRO A 240 -13.22 -14.25 0.13
N PRO A 241 -13.52 -13.44 -0.91
CA PRO A 241 -12.52 -12.54 -1.49
C PRO A 241 -12.30 -11.30 -0.63
N PRO A 242 -11.18 -10.57 -0.84
CA PRO A 242 -11.02 -9.21 -0.30
C PRO A 242 -12.19 -8.29 -0.67
N LEU A 243 -12.45 -7.28 0.17
CA LEU A 243 -13.62 -6.42 0.04
C LEU A 243 -13.70 -5.74 -1.34
N ALA A 244 -12.58 -5.26 -1.89
CA ALA A 244 -12.54 -4.63 -3.21
C ALA A 244 -12.97 -5.57 -4.35
N LEU A 245 -12.56 -6.83 -4.31
CA LEU A 245 -13.01 -7.86 -5.27
C LEU A 245 -14.49 -8.17 -5.11
N ARG A 246 -14.97 -8.23 -3.90
CA ARG A 246 -16.39 -8.46 -3.60
C ARG A 246 -17.26 -7.33 -4.13
N ILE A 247 -16.86 -6.09 -3.92
CA ILE A 247 -17.52 -4.92 -4.49
C ILE A 247 -17.58 -5.06 -6.02
N MET A 248 -16.44 -5.35 -6.65
CA MET A 248 -16.38 -5.52 -8.10
C MET A 248 -17.31 -6.63 -8.59
N SER A 249 -17.37 -7.79 -7.90
CA SER A 249 -18.25 -8.90 -8.27
C SER A 249 -19.72 -8.51 -8.20
N TRP A 250 -20.14 -7.78 -7.16
CA TRP A 250 -21.51 -7.32 -7.02
C TRP A 250 -21.90 -6.24 -8.04
N PHE A 251 -20.97 -5.35 -8.42
CA PHE A 251 -21.23 -4.39 -9.51
C PHE A 251 -21.38 -5.06 -10.88
N LYS A 252 -20.80 -6.22 -11.08
CA LYS A 252 -20.88 -7.02 -12.29
C LYS A 252 -22.01 -8.06 -12.27
N ASP A 253 -22.74 -8.16 -11.15
CA ASP A 253 -23.82 -9.13 -11.01
C ASP A 253 -24.94 -8.82 -12.04
N PRO A 254 -25.48 -9.84 -12.73
CA PRO A 254 -26.65 -9.67 -13.60
C PRO A 254 -27.88 -9.13 -12.87
N ASP A 255 -28.03 -9.47 -11.57
CA ASP A 255 -29.04 -8.86 -10.72
C ASP A 255 -28.64 -7.41 -10.37
N THR A 256 -29.30 -6.46 -10.99
CA THR A 256 -29.04 -5.04 -10.80
C THR A 256 -29.33 -4.56 -9.38
N SER A 257 -30.11 -5.31 -8.57
CA SER A 257 -30.33 -5.02 -7.16
C SER A 257 -29.03 -5.13 -6.34
N ALA A 258 -28.08 -5.95 -6.82
CA ALA A 258 -26.75 -6.07 -6.24
C ALA A 258 -25.98 -4.75 -6.15
N ARG A 259 -26.28 -3.79 -7.01
CA ARG A 259 -25.62 -2.47 -7.02
C ARG A 259 -25.87 -1.66 -5.75
N PHE A 260 -27.01 -1.87 -5.08
CA PHE A 260 -27.31 -1.17 -3.83
C PHE A 260 -26.36 -1.59 -2.70
N TYR A 261 -26.20 -2.89 -2.48
CA TYR A 261 -25.28 -3.38 -1.45
C TYR A 261 -23.81 -3.36 -1.88
N ALA A 262 -23.52 -3.39 -3.19
CA ALA A 262 -22.20 -3.08 -3.71
C ALA A 262 -21.78 -1.62 -3.38
N SER A 263 -22.71 -0.68 -3.53
CA SER A 263 -22.48 0.73 -3.16
C SER A 263 -22.29 0.90 -1.65
N ALA A 264 -23.08 0.18 -0.84
CA ALA A 264 -22.87 0.15 0.61
C ALA A 264 -21.49 -0.40 1.01
N ALA A 265 -21.03 -1.46 0.31
CA ALA A 265 -19.71 -2.04 0.51
C ALA A 265 -18.58 -1.10 0.04
N ALA A 266 -18.81 -0.32 -1.01
CA ALA A 266 -17.85 0.70 -1.43
C ALA A 266 -17.69 1.82 -0.40
N LEU A 267 -18.78 2.24 0.28
CA LEU A 267 -18.68 3.13 1.42
C LEU A 267 -17.89 2.49 2.59
N LEU A 268 -18.18 1.22 2.89
CA LEU A 268 -17.43 0.48 3.90
C LEU A 268 -15.94 0.43 3.56
N GLN A 269 -15.59 0.26 2.27
CA GLN A 269 -14.19 0.29 1.80
C GLN A 269 -13.48 1.61 2.15
N VAL A 270 -14.17 2.75 2.01
CA VAL A 270 -13.62 4.06 2.40
C VAL A 270 -13.35 4.10 3.92
N PHE A 271 -14.27 3.58 4.73
CA PHE A 271 -14.06 3.51 6.19
C PHE A 271 -12.90 2.57 6.55
N VAL A 272 -12.77 1.43 5.88
CA VAL A 272 -11.66 0.48 6.10
C VAL A 272 -10.32 1.13 5.73
N ALA A 273 -10.26 1.87 4.61
CA ALA A 273 -9.07 2.62 4.22
C ALA A 273 -8.72 3.73 5.23
N GLY A 274 -9.72 4.49 5.67
CA GLY A 274 -9.54 5.50 6.74
C GLY A 274 -9.05 4.88 8.04
N PHE A 275 -9.60 3.74 8.43
CA PHE A 275 -9.19 3.00 9.61
C PHE A 275 -7.74 2.49 9.50
N ALA A 276 -7.34 1.97 8.33
CA ALA A 276 -5.95 1.59 8.06
C ALA A 276 -4.98 2.78 8.23
N VAL A 277 -5.36 3.96 7.73
CA VAL A 277 -4.57 5.20 7.91
C VAL A 277 -4.44 5.57 9.39
N ILE A 278 -5.53 5.46 10.16
CA ILE A 278 -5.50 5.73 11.60
C ILE A 278 -4.58 4.74 12.31
N LEU A 279 -4.71 3.44 12.02
CA LEU A 279 -3.84 2.41 12.60
C LEU A 279 -2.35 2.67 12.29
N TRP A 280 -2.03 3.04 11.05
CA TRP A 280 -0.67 3.39 10.67
C TRP A 280 -0.14 4.58 11.48
N LYS A 281 -0.94 5.64 11.61
CA LYS A 281 -0.59 6.82 12.41
C LYS A 281 -0.39 6.49 13.88
N CYS A 282 -1.26 5.69 14.47
CA CYS A 282 -1.11 5.21 15.85
C CYS A 282 0.20 4.42 16.03
N GLY A 283 0.53 3.54 15.07
CA GLY A 283 1.79 2.80 15.05
C GLY A 283 3.02 3.72 14.98
N GLN A 284 2.98 4.76 14.13
CA GLN A 284 4.05 5.76 14.07
C GLN A 284 4.23 6.54 15.37
N LEU A 285 3.12 6.96 16.01
CA LEU A 285 3.17 7.66 17.29
C LEU A 285 3.74 6.76 18.39
N ALA A 286 3.30 5.51 18.48
CA ALA A 286 3.82 4.53 19.43
C ALA A 286 5.32 4.27 19.21
N GLY A 287 5.74 4.10 17.95
CA GLY A 287 7.16 3.95 17.59
C GLY A 287 7.99 5.18 17.98
N GLY A 288 7.45 6.38 17.74
CA GLY A 288 8.09 7.63 18.18
C GLY A 288 8.26 7.74 19.69
N MET A 289 7.25 7.35 20.47
CA MET A 289 7.32 7.32 21.94
C MET A 289 8.35 6.32 22.43
N LEU A 290 8.40 5.11 21.84
CA LEU A 290 9.41 4.10 22.17
C LEU A 290 10.83 4.59 21.86
N LEU A 291 11.01 5.30 20.74
CA LEU A 291 12.29 5.88 20.37
C LEU A 291 12.73 6.94 21.38
N VAL A 292 11.85 7.86 21.77
CA VAL A 292 12.13 8.86 22.79
C VAL A 292 12.47 8.20 24.13
N TYR A 293 11.76 7.15 24.50
CA TYR A 293 12.06 6.38 25.71
C TYR A 293 13.45 5.74 25.62
N ALA A 294 13.78 5.07 24.51
CA ALA A 294 15.07 4.42 24.29
C ALA A 294 16.24 5.43 24.35
N THR A 295 16.07 6.62 23.74
CA THR A 295 17.12 7.66 23.77
C THR A 295 17.32 8.24 25.17
N ARG A 296 16.24 8.47 25.93
CA ARG A 296 16.31 8.97 27.30
C ARG A 296 17.00 8.01 28.27
N HIS A 297 16.86 6.69 28.05
CA HIS A 297 17.47 5.66 28.89
C HIS A 297 18.82 5.18 28.37
N GLY A 298 19.38 5.85 27.34
CA GLY A 298 20.70 5.52 26.80
C GLY A 298 20.81 4.11 26.24
N MET A 299 19.71 3.55 25.74
CA MET A 299 19.73 2.20 25.16
C MET A 299 20.66 2.18 23.94
N ARG A 300 21.72 1.38 24.01
CA ARG A 300 22.65 1.12 22.92
C ARG A 300 22.35 -0.27 22.36
N ILE A 301 22.03 -0.33 21.08
CA ILE A 301 21.92 -1.62 20.38
C ILE A 301 23.34 -2.04 20.03
N ASN A 302 23.87 -2.98 20.78
CA ASN A 302 25.16 -3.60 20.47
C ASN A 302 24.96 -4.59 19.32
N LEU A 303 25.26 -4.13 18.10
CA LEU A 303 25.31 -5.02 16.94
C LEU A 303 26.65 -5.74 16.90
N PRO A 304 26.71 -6.98 16.37
CA PRO A 304 27.96 -7.71 16.25
C PRO A 304 29.00 -6.92 15.44
N PRO A 305 30.29 -7.05 15.76
CA PRO A 305 31.38 -6.39 15.05
C PRO A 305 31.32 -6.79 13.57
N GLY A 306 31.13 -5.81 12.68
CA GLY A 306 30.96 -5.97 11.22
C GLY A 306 29.70 -5.31 10.65
N LEU A 307 28.73 -4.96 11.51
CA LEU A 307 27.52 -4.19 11.15
C LEU A 307 27.51 -2.79 11.79
N ASN A 308 28.56 -2.44 12.56
CA ASN A 308 28.76 -1.12 13.16
C ASN A 308 29.53 -0.17 12.25
#